data_9d391b0a225df9811d702baecf2bd048
#
_entry.id   9d391b0a225df9811d702baecf2bd048
#
_cell.length_a   1.000
_cell.length_b   1.000
_cell.length_c   1.000
_cell.angle_alpha   90.00
_cell.angle_beta   90.00
_cell.angle_gamma   90.00
#
_symmetry.space_group_name_H-M   'P 1'
#
loop_
_entity.id
_entity.type
_entity.pdbx_description
1 polymer ?
#
loop_
_entity_poly.entity_id
_entity_poly.type
_entity_poly.pdbx_seq_one_letter_code
_entity_poly.pdbx_strand_id
1 'polypeptide(L)'
;PCTNFIRNKKINKVVYGVHDVDKRTNKKAKKFFKKNNIQVINGILSKKINKFYKSYFYIKEKKLPYVIGKIASSKDNFIKSKKYRFITNTDSQNISHLLRYRSHGILITHKTLNSDNPKLDCRLNGLEKYSPARIILDKNLKFKKNSYLIKTAKKKPTYIFYNKKNSKKINFLKKKGVKIFKLKLKNNYFHPVEIYKKLYRNNIFYLLVEG
;
A
#
# COMPACT_ATOMS: atom_id res chain seq x y z
N PRO A 1 -28.28 -9.19 -0.11
CA PRO A 1 -28.47 -9.98 1.13
C PRO A 1 -28.91 -9.10 2.31
N CYS A 2 -28.13 -8.08 2.74
CA CYS A 2 -28.46 -7.26 3.92
C CYS A 2 -29.78 -6.49 3.78
N THR A 3 -30.06 -5.92 2.60
CA THR A 3 -31.31 -5.16 2.38
C THR A 3 -32.55 -6.02 2.50
N ASN A 4 -32.51 -7.25 1.94
CA ASN A 4 -33.61 -8.21 2.08
C ASN A 4 -33.80 -8.66 3.53
N PHE A 5 -32.70 -8.89 4.27
CA PHE A 5 -32.76 -9.25 5.67
C PHE A 5 -33.46 -8.15 6.50
N ILE A 6 -33.09 -6.88 6.28
CA ILE A 6 -33.71 -5.73 6.97
C ILE A 6 -35.21 -5.67 6.66
N ARG A 7 -35.61 -5.83 5.40
CA ARG A 7 -37.03 -5.89 5.01
C ARG A 7 -37.77 -7.03 5.70
N ASN A 8 -37.21 -8.26 5.64
CA ASN A 8 -37.85 -9.44 6.20
C ASN A 8 -38.00 -9.37 7.75
N LYS A 9 -37.12 -8.62 8.42
CA LYS A 9 -37.23 -8.33 9.85
C LYS A 9 -38.18 -7.17 10.17
N LYS A 10 -38.93 -6.68 9.17
CA LYS A 10 -39.94 -5.61 9.32
C LYS A 10 -39.36 -4.33 9.97
N ILE A 11 -38.07 -4.03 9.72
CA ILE A 11 -37.43 -2.80 10.21
C ILE A 11 -38.01 -1.63 9.40
N ASN A 12 -38.63 -0.67 10.07
CA ASN A 12 -39.30 0.47 9.44
C ASN A 12 -38.40 1.67 9.19
N LYS A 13 -37.20 1.72 9.81
CA LYS A 13 -36.28 2.87 9.70
C LYS A 13 -34.82 2.42 9.63
N VAL A 14 -34.07 2.97 8.69
CA VAL A 14 -32.61 2.73 8.53
C VAL A 14 -31.88 4.08 8.56
N VAL A 15 -30.84 4.14 9.38
CA VAL A 15 -29.98 5.33 9.54
C VAL A 15 -28.55 5.00 9.17
N TYR A 16 -27.91 5.81 8.33
CA TYR A 16 -26.50 5.62 7.99
C TYR A 16 -25.78 6.93 7.64
N GLY A 17 -24.43 6.92 7.70
CA GLY A 17 -23.62 8.12 7.51
C GLY A 17 -23.42 8.50 6.06
N VAL A 18 -22.83 7.65 5.24
CA VAL A 18 -22.47 7.94 3.85
C VAL A 18 -22.86 6.82 2.91
N HIS A 19 -23.02 7.16 1.64
CA HIS A 19 -23.18 6.14 0.59
C HIS A 19 -21.85 5.43 0.31
N ASP A 20 -21.93 4.14 -0.03
CA ASP A 20 -20.77 3.44 -0.57
C ASP A 20 -20.39 4.03 -1.92
N VAL A 21 -19.08 4.23 -2.14
CA VAL A 21 -18.54 4.70 -3.43
C VAL A 21 -18.42 3.59 -4.47
N ASP A 22 -18.57 2.32 -4.07
CA ASP A 22 -18.56 1.19 -5.00
C ASP A 22 -19.81 1.26 -5.90
N LYS A 23 -19.60 1.40 -7.22
CA LYS A 23 -20.67 1.50 -8.22
C LYS A 23 -21.67 0.34 -8.18
N ARG A 24 -21.26 -0.82 -7.65
CA ARG A 24 -22.14 -2.01 -7.54
C ARG A 24 -23.22 -1.83 -6.47
N THR A 25 -22.93 -1.06 -5.41
CA THR A 25 -23.78 -0.89 -4.22
C THR A 25 -24.28 0.54 -4.04
N ASN A 26 -23.62 1.51 -4.67
CA ASN A 26 -23.92 2.95 -4.52
C ASN A 26 -25.42 3.25 -4.73
N LYS A 27 -26.01 3.89 -3.73
CA LYS A 27 -27.42 4.31 -3.68
C LYS A 27 -28.48 3.19 -3.90
N LYS A 28 -28.07 1.95 -4.23
CA LYS A 28 -29.02 0.83 -4.46
C LYS A 28 -29.80 0.49 -3.20
N ALA A 29 -29.13 0.43 -2.05
CA ALA A 29 -29.79 0.19 -0.77
C ALA A 29 -30.85 1.25 -0.44
N LYS A 30 -30.52 2.54 -0.64
CA LYS A 30 -31.50 3.64 -0.42
C LYS A 30 -32.72 3.51 -1.32
N LYS A 31 -32.54 3.21 -2.62
CA LYS A 31 -33.65 2.97 -3.55
C LYS A 31 -34.50 1.78 -3.13
N PHE A 32 -33.85 0.66 -2.74
CA PHE A 32 -34.55 -0.53 -2.27
C PHE A 32 -35.39 -0.27 -1.02
N PHE A 33 -34.84 0.41 -0.01
CA PHE A 33 -35.56 0.72 1.23
C PHE A 33 -36.76 1.63 0.96
N LYS A 34 -36.59 2.69 0.17
CA LYS A 34 -37.71 3.57 -0.23
C LYS A 34 -38.82 2.82 -0.93
N LYS A 35 -38.48 1.89 -1.88
CA LYS A 35 -39.47 1.04 -2.59
C LYS A 35 -40.26 0.11 -1.65
N ASN A 36 -39.71 -0.23 -0.48
CA ASN A 36 -40.33 -1.09 0.51
C ASN A 36 -40.86 -0.33 1.73
N ASN A 37 -41.15 0.96 1.61
CA ASN A 37 -41.69 1.83 2.66
C ASN A 37 -40.85 1.88 3.94
N ILE A 38 -39.52 1.66 3.80
CA ILE A 38 -38.60 1.78 4.91
C ILE A 38 -38.02 3.22 4.92
N GLN A 39 -38.20 3.91 6.03
CA GLN A 39 -37.68 5.27 6.21
C GLN A 39 -36.14 5.26 6.14
N VAL A 40 -35.54 6.21 5.42
CA VAL A 40 -34.08 6.29 5.31
C VAL A 40 -33.59 7.67 5.69
N ILE A 41 -32.77 7.73 6.73
CA ILE A 41 -32.01 8.92 7.14
C ILE A 41 -30.54 8.67 6.78
N ASN A 42 -29.94 9.59 6.01
CA ASN A 42 -28.52 9.48 5.65
C ASN A 42 -27.80 10.84 5.85
N GLY A 43 -26.48 10.80 5.96
CA GLY A 43 -25.63 11.99 6.14
C GLY A 43 -25.19 12.24 7.59
N ILE A 44 -25.63 11.39 8.55
CA ILE A 44 -25.23 11.52 9.95
C ILE A 44 -23.71 11.31 10.07
N LEU A 45 -23.05 12.25 10.76
CA LEU A 45 -21.59 12.27 10.94
C LEU A 45 -20.78 12.16 9.64
N SER A 46 -21.35 12.57 8.50
CA SER A 46 -20.75 12.39 7.17
C SER A 46 -19.32 12.93 7.08
N LYS A 47 -19.00 14.08 7.70
CA LYS A 47 -17.64 14.65 7.73
C LYS A 47 -16.65 13.70 8.44
N LYS A 48 -17.00 13.15 9.61
CA LYS A 48 -16.15 12.22 10.37
C LYS A 48 -15.96 10.91 9.60
N ILE A 49 -17.02 10.37 9.02
CA ILE A 49 -17.02 9.13 8.26
C ILE A 49 -16.18 9.28 6.98
N ASN A 50 -16.34 10.36 6.23
CA ASN A 50 -15.53 10.64 5.05
C ASN A 50 -14.04 10.77 5.38
N LYS A 51 -13.68 11.37 6.52
CA LYS A 51 -12.30 11.43 6.99
C LYS A 51 -11.76 10.03 7.32
N PHE A 52 -12.55 9.20 8.00
CA PHE A 52 -12.18 7.82 8.38
C PHE A 52 -11.99 6.93 7.14
N TYR A 53 -12.91 6.98 6.18
CA TYR A 53 -12.86 6.16 4.95
C TYR A 53 -12.09 6.81 3.78
N LYS A 54 -11.36 7.91 4.00
CA LYS A 54 -10.64 8.66 2.95
C LYS A 54 -9.80 7.76 2.04
N SER A 55 -9.01 6.84 2.62
CA SER A 55 -8.16 5.92 1.87
C SER A 55 -8.96 4.93 1.04
N TYR A 56 -10.02 4.35 1.62
CA TYR A 56 -10.92 3.44 0.92
C TYR A 56 -11.59 4.11 -0.29
N PHE A 57 -12.14 5.31 -0.09
CA PHE A 57 -12.78 6.06 -1.18
C PHE A 57 -11.78 6.39 -2.29
N TYR A 58 -10.59 6.88 -1.92
CA TYR A 58 -9.53 7.15 -2.88
C TYR A 58 -9.19 5.93 -3.73
N ILE A 59 -8.96 4.77 -3.11
CA ILE A 59 -8.60 3.52 -3.80
C ILE A 59 -9.73 3.10 -4.75
N LYS A 60 -10.97 3.17 -4.32
CA LYS A 60 -12.13 2.77 -5.13
C LYS A 60 -12.39 3.70 -6.32
N GLU A 61 -12.24 5.00 -6.13
CA GLU A 61 -12.48 6.00 -7.17
C GLU A 61 -11.33 6.11 -8.17
N LYS A 62 -10.09 6.24 -7.66
CA LYS A 62 -8.92 6.49 -8.50
C LYS A 62 -8.32 5.22 -9.11
N LYS A 63 -8.62 4.03 -8.57
CA LYS A 63 -7.99 2.76 -8.97
C LYS A 63 -6.46 2.80 -8.86
N LEU A 64 -5.99 3.47 -7.82
CA LEU A 64 -4.58 3.62 -7.46
C LEU A 64 -4.39 3.28 -5.97
N PRO A 65 -3.19 2.85 -5.54
CA PRO A 65 -2.92 2.64 -4.12
C PRO A 65 -2.97 3.96 -3.34
N TYR A 66 -3.42 3.88 -2.10
CA TYR A 66 -3.24 4.96 -1.14
C TYR A 66 -1.81 4.94 -0.64
N VAL A 67 -1.10 6.06 -0.82
CA VAL A 67 0.35 6.14 -0.55
C VAL A 67 0.59 6.86 0.77
N ILE A 68 1.42 6.25 1.61
CA ILE A 68 1.89 6.81 2.88
C ILE A 68 3.41 6.97 2.78
N GLY A 69 3.91 8.19 2.91
CA GLY A 69 5.33 8.46 3.05
C GLY A 69 5.75 8.41 4.51
N LYS A 70 6.85 7.71 4.84
CA LYS A 70 7.45 7.68 6.17
C LYS A 70 8.89 8.12 6.09
N ILE A 71 9.21 9.14 6.85
CA ILE A 71 10.57 9.65 7.04
C ILE A 71 10.90 9.55 8.54
N ALA A 72 12.09 9.05 8.86
CA ALA A 72 12.65 9.16 10.18
C ALA A 72 13.71 10.27 10.18
N SER A 73 13.54 11.27 11.03
CA SER A 73 14.50 12.36 11.18
C SER A 73 14.80 12.62 12.64
N SER A 74 15.98 13.11 12.92
CA SER A 74 16.34 13.71 14.22
C SER A 74 15.62 15.06 14.41
N LYS A 75 15.70 15.63 15.60
CA LYS A 75 15.09 16.94 15.92
C LYS A 75 15.62 18.07 15.02
N ASP A 76 16.87 17.96 14.59
CA ASP A 76 17.58 18.87 13.69
C ASP A 76 17.45 18.45 12.18
N ASN A 77 16.47 17.60 11.85
CA ASN A 77 16.10 17.16 10.51
C ASN A 77 17.14 16.28 9.76
N PHE A 78 18.11 15.70 10.45
CA PHE A 78 18.99 14.71 9.84
C PHE A 78 18.30 13.35 9.73
N ILE A 79 18.49 12.67 8.59
CA ILE A 79 17.95 11.33 8.31
C ILE A 79 18.98 10.22 8.52
N LYS A 80 20.22 10.59 8.79
CA LYS A 80 21.34 9.68 9.09
C LYS A 80 22.22 10.25 10.19
N SER A 81 22.78 9.37 11.03
CA SER A 81 23.83 9.70 11.98
C SER A 81 25.10 8.93 11.63
N LYS A 82 26.27 9.56 11.78
CA LYS A 82 27.56 8.88 11.70
C LYS A 82 27.83 8.05 12.97
N LYS A 83 27.29 8.48 14.12
CA LYS A 83 27.52 7.90 15.44
C LYS A 83 26.52 6.80 15.82
N TYR A 84 25.26 6.96 15.44
CA TYR A 84 24.19 6.07 15.86
C TYR A 84 23.56 5.36 14.66
N ARG A 85 23.33 4.05 14.81
CA ARG A 85 22.63 3.24 13.80
C ARG A 85 21.16 3.67 13.64
N PHE A 86 20.51 4.06 14.72
CA PHE A 86 19.12 4.53 14.73
C PHE A 86 19.09 5.94 15.32
N ILE A 87 18.35 6.82 14.65
CA ILE A 87 18.10 8.20 15.10
C ILE A 87 16.76 8.33 15.84
N THR A 88 15.98 7.25 15.90
CA THR A 88 14.67 7.19 16.57
C THR A 88 14.68 6.12 17.65
N ASN A 89 13.85 6.34 18.69
CA ASN A 89 13.67 5.43 19.80
C ASN A 89 12.87 4.16 19.41
N THR A 90 12.75 3.23 20.35
CA THR A 90 12.03 1.94 20.17
C THR A 90 10.57 2.15 19.80
N ASP A 91 9.88 3.12 20.40
CA ASP A 91 8.46 3.38 20.12
C ASP A 91 8.24 3.81 18.66
N SER A 92 9.10 4.72 18.17
CA SER A 92 9.09 5.13 16.76
C SER A 92 9.39 3.97 15.79
N GLN A 93 10.27 3.03 16.22
CA GLN A 93 10.54 1.82 15.44
C GLN A 93 9.31 0.89 15.44
N ASN A 94 8.62 0.72 16.56
CA ASN A 94 7.38 -0.05 16.66
C ASN A 94 6.28 0.54 15.78
N ILE A 95 6.13 1.87 15.78
CA ILE A 95 5.21 2.56 14.86
C ILE A 95 5.58 2.26 13.39
N SER A 96 6.86 2.25 13.04
CA SER A 96 7.30 1.90 11.69
C SER A 96 6.92 0.46 11.32
N HIS A 97 7.04 -0.50 12.24
CA HIS A 97 6.60 -1.87 12.05
C HIS A 97 5.07 -1.97 11.93
N LEU A 98 4.32 -1.18 12.68
CA LEU A 98 2.86 -1.11 12.57
C LEU A 98 2.41 -0.54 11.21
N LEU A 99 3.11 0.47 10.68
CA LEU A 99 2.87 0.98 9.33
C LEU A 99 3.13 -0.10 8.27
N ARG A 100 4.19 -0.91 8.42
CA ARG A 100 4.47 -2.04 7.52
C ARG A 100 3.36 -3.09 7.59
N TYR A 101 2.91 -3.46 8.80
CA TYR A 101 1.78 -4.37 9.00
C TYR A 101 0.51 -3.90 8.27
N ARG A 102 0.20 -2.60 8.34
CA ARG A 102 -0.99 -2.01 7.71
C ARG A 102 -0.86 -1.78 6.21
N SER A 103 0.31 -2.06 5.61
CA SER A 103 0.57 -1.82 4.21
C SER A 103 0.60 -3.11 3.41
N HIS A 104 0.07 -3.09 2.18
CA HIS A 104 0.18 -4.22 1.25
C HIS A 104 1.54 -4.27 0.55
N GLY A 105 2.21 -3.13 0.42
CA GLY A 105 3.53 -3.02 -0.18
C GLY A 105 4.37 -1.93 0.46
N ILE A 106 5.69 -2.13 0.44
CA ILE A 106 6.69 -1.16 0.89
C ILE A 106 7.65 -0.88 -0.25
N LEU A 107 7.81 0.41 -0.59
CA LEU A 107 8.59 0.87 -1.71
C LEU A 107 9.85 1.57 -1.24
N ILE A 108 10.98 1.15 -1.80
CA ILE A 108 12.30 1.76 -1.62
C ILE A 108 13.00 1.95 -2.96
N THR A 109 14.11 2.68 -2.97
CA THR A 109 15.01 2.76 -4.12
C THR A 109 16.13 1.71 -4.03
N HIS A 110 16.81 1.45 -5.17
CA HIS A 110 18.01 0.62 -5.17
C HIS A 110 19.15 1.20 -4.33
N LYS A 111 19.18 2.52 -4.11
CA LYS A 111 20.15 3.16 -3.22
C LYS A 111 19.98 2.66 -1.78
N THR A 112 18.77 2.75 -1.24
CA THR A 112 18.41 2.22 0.08
C THR A 112 18.65 0.71 0.17
N LEU A 113 18.28 -0.05 -0.88
CA LEU A 113 18.58 -1.49 -0.94
C LEU A 113 20.07 -1.79 -0.80
N ASN A 114 20.91 -1.05 -1.52
CA ASN A 114 22.35 -1.30 -1.57
C ASN A 114 23.12 -0.77 -0.35
N SER A 115 22.64 0.33 0.28
CA SER A 115 23.28 0.89 1.48
C SER A 115 22.92 0.12 2.74
N ASP A 116 21.65 -0.19 2.93
CA ASP A 116 21.12 -0.65 4.23
C ASP A 116 20.83 -2.15 4.25
N ASN A 117 20.74 -2.79 3.06
CA ASN A 117 20.33 -4.19 2.90
C ASN A 117 19.13 -4.58 3.79
N PRO A 118 18.01 -3.83 3.73
CA PRO A 118 16.93 -3.92 4.70
C PRO A 118 16.12 -5.21 4.51
N LYS A 119 15.45 -5.67 5.59
CA LYS A 119 14.51 -6.79 5.52
C LYS A 119 13.13 -6.37 5.03
N LEU A 120 12.69 -5.16 5.35
CA LEU A 120 11.37 -4.57 5.01
C LEU A 120 10.18 -5.44 5.46
N ASP A 121 10.31 -6.05 6.60
CA ASP A 121 9.28 -6.90 7.22
C ASP A 121 8.66 -6.23 8.46
N CYS A 122 7.49 -6.73 8.86
CA CYS A 122 6.94 -6.49 10.18
C CYS A 122 7.62 -7.44 11.17
N ARG A 123 8.06 -6.92 12.33
CA ARG A 123 8.70 -7.69 13.39
C ARG A 123 8.02 -7.47 14.74
N LEU A 124 6.74 -7.13 14.73
CA LEU A 124 5.90 -7.12 15.93
C LEU A 124 5.43 -8.55 16.20
N ASN A 125 5.50 -8.98 17.45
CA ASN A 125 5.13 -10.32 17.86
C ASN A 125 3.69 -10.68 17.41
N GLY A 126 3.57 -11.83 16.73
CA GLY A 126 2.31 -12.32 16.18
C GLY A 126 1.88 -11.67 14.85
N LEU A 127 2.56 -10.63 14.36
CA LEU A 127 2.22 -9.92 13.12
C LEU A 127 3.21 -10.16 11.97
N GLU A 128 4.23 -10.98 12.13
CA GLU A 128 5.33 -11.19 11.17
C GLU A 128 4.82 -11.73 9.81
N LYS A 129 3.79 -12.60 9.84
CA LYS A 129 3.16 -13.17 8.64
C LYS A 129 2.48 -12.12 7.75
N TYR A 130 2.13 -10.96 8.29
CA TYR A 130 1.51 -9.86 7.56
C TYR A 130 2.52 -8.86 7.00
N SER A 131 3.77 -9.27 6.84
CA SER A 131 4.79 -8.43 6.21
C SER A 131 4.41 -8.04 4.78
N PRO A 132 4.61 -6.75 4.38
CA PRO A 132 4.21 -6.26 3.07
C PRO A 132 5.05 -6.85 1.92
N ALA A 133 4.53 -6.80 0.70
CA ALA A 133 5.31 -7.05 -0.50
C ALA A 133 6.40 -5.96 -0.65
N ARG A 134 7.58 -6.34 -1.13
CA ARG A 134 8.75 -5.46 -1.22
C ARG A 134 8.89 -4.93 -2.64
N ILE A 135 8.98 -3.62 -2.80
CA ILE A 135 8.98 -2.94 -4.08
C ILE A 135 10.23 -2.09 -4.19
N ILE A 136 10.99 -2.28 -5.26
CA ILE A 136 12.27 -1.63 -5.49
C ILE A 136 12.22 -0.86 -6.81
N LEU A 137 12.56 0.44 -6.75
CA LEU A 137 12.79 1.25 -7.94
C LEU A 137 14.27 1.20 -8.32
N ASP A 138 14.58 0.56 -9.45
CA ASP A 138 15.95 0.41 -9.95
C ASP A 138 16.02 0.54 -11.46
N LYS A 139 15.96 1.78 -11.97
CA LYS A 139 15.89 2.06 -13.41
C LYS A 139 16.98 1.38 -14.23
N ASN A 140 18.17 1.22 -13.68
CA ASN A 140 19.37 0.71 -14.36
C ASN A 140 19.78 -0.69 -13.90
N LEU A 141 19.00 -1.35 -13.06
CA LEU A 141 19.31 -2.66 -12.45
C LEU A 141 20.68 -2.64 -11.73
N LYS A 142 20.89 -1.63 -10.86
CA LYS A 142 22.11 -1.46 -10.04
C LYS A 142 22.07 -2.22 -8.71
N PHE A 143 21.05 -3.02 -8.45
CA PHE A 143 20.91 -3.83 -7.23
C PHE A 143 22.10 -4.76 -7.02
N LYS A 144 22.46 -5.00 -5.75
CA LYS A 144 23.44 -6.03 -5.36
C LYS A 144 22.77 -7.41 -5.37
N LYS A 145 23.33 -8.37 -6.11
CA LYS A 145 22.77 -9.75 -6.26
C LYS A 145 22.62 -10.49 -4.95
N ASN A 146 23.49 -10.22 -3.97
CA ASN A 146 23.53 -10.86 -2.66
C ASN A 146 22.62 -10.18 -1.62
N SER A 147 21.85 -9.12 -1.99
CA SER A 147 20.95 -8.44 -1.06
C SER A 147 19.87 -9.36 -0.50
N TYR A 148 19.49 -9.13 0.77
CA TYR A 148 18.50 -9.95 1.48
C TYR A 148 17.16 -10.05 0.73
N LEU A 149 16.66 -8.94 0.17
CA LEU A 149 15.38 -8.93 -0.54
C LEU A 149 15.40 -9.84 -1.76
N ILE A 150 16.51 -9.90 -2.50
CA ILE A 150 16.66 -10.75 -3.68
C ILE A 150 16.81 -12.22 -3.27
N LYS A 151 17.63 -12.52 -2.27
CA LYS A 151 17.83 -13.89 -1.76
C LYS A 151 16.53 -14.52 -1.28
N THR A 152 15.63 -13.73 -0.70
CA THR A 152 14.38 -14.20 -0.09
C THR A 152 13.15 -14.01 -0.99
N ALA A 153 13.32 -13.65 -2.26
CA ALA A 153 12.21 -13.29 -3.15
C ALA A 153 11.26 -14.47 -3.46
N LYS A 154 11.73 -15.71 -3.41
CA LYS A 154 10.89 -16.91 -3.53
C LYS A 154 9.93 -17.09 -2.35
N LYS A 155 10.33 -16.62 -1.15
CA LYS A 155 9.55 -16.76 0.09
C LYS A 155 8.63 -15.56 0.36
N LYS A 156 9.02 -14.38 -0.10
CA LYS A 156 8.28 -13.11 0.14
C LYS A 156 8.12 -12.32 -1.17
N PRO A 157 6.92 -11.87 -1.55
CA PRO A 157 6.67 -11.14 -2.79
C PRO A 157 7.63 -9.96 -2.93
N THR A 158 8.37 -9.94 -4.04
CA THR A 158 9.36 -8.89 -4.33
C THR A 158 9.20 -8.44 -5.78
N TYR A 159 9.10 -7.11 -5.96
CA TYR A 159 8.87 -6.46 -7.23
C TYR A 159 10.03 -5.51 -7.56
N ILE A 160 10.47 -5.49 -8.81
CA ILE A 160 11.46 -4.49 -9.29
C ILE A 160 10.91 -3.76 -10.51
N PHE A 161 10.91 -2.44 -10.43
CA PHE A 161 10.64 -1.57 -11.58
C PHE A 161 11.95 -1.13 -12.19
N TYR A 162 12.10 -1.33 -13.51
CA TYR A 162 13.32 -1.01 -14.25
C TYR A 162 13.02 -0.38 -15.60
N ASN A 163 14.03 0.26 -16.22
CA ASN A 163 13.96 0.81 -17.57
C ASN A 163 15.04 0.21 -18.48
N LYS A 164 16.32 0.28 -18.09
CA LYS A 164 17.44 -0.18 -18.91
C LYS A 164 17.47 -1.71 -19.00
N LYS A 165 17.44 -2.26 -20.23
CA LYS A 165 17.50 -3.70 -20.47
C LYS A 165 18.90 -4.25 -20.09
N ASN A 166 18.89 -5.33 -19.34
CA ASN A 166 20.07 -6.16 -19.04
C ASN A 166 19.59 -7.61 -18.90
N SER A 167 19.70 -8.37 -19.98
CA SER A 167 19.15 -9.73 -20.06
C SER A 167 19.72 -10.66 -19.00
N LYS A 168 21.03 -10.59 -18.70
CA LYS A 168 21.67 -11.42 -17.65
C LYS A 168 21.07 -11.14 -16.28
N LYS A 169 20.89 -9.86 -15.91
CA LYS A 169 20.28 -9.46 -14.61
C LYS A 169 18.79 -9.78 -14.55
N ILE A 170 18.07 -9.59 -15.63
CA ILE A 170 16.63 -9.90 -15.74
C ILE A 170 16.40 -11.41 -15.51
N ASN A 171 17.17 -12.26 -16.21
CA ASN A 171 17.07 -13.72 -16.05
C ASN A 171 17.44 -14.16 -14.65
N PHE A 172 18.47 -13.56 -14.05
CA PHE A 172 18.82 -13.81 -12.65
C PHE A 172 17.66 -13.47 -11.69
N LEU A 173 17.03 -12.31 -11.84
CA LEU A 173 15.89 -11.91 -11.00
C LEU A 173 14.70 -12.85 -11.14
N LYS A 174 14.35 -13.26 -12.37
CA LYS A 174 13.29 -14.23 -12.64
C LYS A 174 13.56 -15.58 -11.96
N LYS A 175 14.78 -16.11 -12.07
CA LYS A 175 15.21 -17.36 -11.38
C LYS A 175 15.11 -17.25 -9.86
N LYS A 176 15.29 -16.04 -9.30
CA LYS A 176 15.11 -15.76 -7.86
C LYS A 176 13.65 -15.54 -7.44
N GLY A 177 12.69 -15.56 -8.35
CA GLY A 177 11.26 -15.36 -8.07
C GLY A 177 10.85 -13.88 -7.93
N VAL A 178 11.68 -12.95 -8.40
CA VAL A 178 11.35 -11.53 -8.40
C VAL A 178 10.41 -11.22 -9.58
N LYS A 179 9.28 -10.57 -9.31
CA LYS A 179 8.42 -10.00 -10.36
C LYS A 179 9.04 -8.69 -10.86
N ILE A 180 9.21 -8.57 -12.17
CA ILE A 180 9.89 -7.43 -12.78
C ILE A 180 8.96 -6.68 -13.74
N PHE A 181 9.01 -5.35 -13.70
CA PHE A 181 8.20 -4.48 -14.55
C PHE A 181 9.10 -3.47 -15.27
N LYS A 182 9.12 -3.53 -16.61
CA LYS A 182 9.77 -2.53 -17.43
C LYS A 182 8.83 -1.33 -17.55
N LEU A 183 9.33 -0.12 -17.26
CA LEU A 183 8.63 1.14 -17.45
C LEU A 183 9.47 2.10 -18.28
N LYS A 184 8.79 2.91 -19.09
CA LYS A 184 9.42 4.07 -19.75
C LYS A 184 9.70 5.17 -18.72
N LEU A 185 10.74 5.94 -18.96
CA LEU A 185 11.06 7.13 -18.17
C LEU A 185 10.45 8.38 -18.82
N LYS A 186 10.05 9.34 -17.98
CA LYS A 186 9.72 10.70 -18.40
C LYS A 186 10.70 11.63 -17.67
N ASN A 187 11.42 12.47 -18.42
CA ASN A 187 12.46 13.35 -17.86
C ASN A 187 13.46 12.59 -16.95
N ASN A 188 13.92 11.40 -17.42
CA ASN A 188 14.85 10.54 -16.71
C ASN A 188 14.34 9.92 -15.38
N TYR A 189 13.04 10.03 -15.08
CA TYR A 189 12.40 9.48 -13.87
C TYR A 189 11.25 8.54 -14.23
N PHE A 190 10.95 7.61 -13.35
CA PHE A 190 9.68 6.87 -13.43
C PHE A 190 8.51 7.81 -13.16
N HIS A 191 7.48 7.73 -13.99
CA HIS A 191 6.24 8.42 -13.69
C HIS A 191 5.47 7.69 -12.57
N PRO A 192 5.21 8.31 -11.40
CA PRO A 192 4.63 7.62 -10.25
C PRO A 192 3.31 6.90 -10.55
N VAL A 193 2.44 7.51 -11.34
CA VAL A 193 1.13 6.94 -11.68
C VAL A 193 1.26 5.59 -12.41
N GLU A 194 2.29 5.42 -13.26
CA GLU A 194 2.50 4.14 -13.97
C GLU A 194 2.95 3.03 -13.01
N ILE A 195 3.76 3.36 -11.99
CA ILE A 195 4.10 2.45 -10.90
C ILE A 195 2.82 2.07 -10.14
N TYR A 196 2.03 3.07 -9.73
CA TYR A 196 0.81 2.88 -8.94
C TYR A 196 -0.24 2.05 -9.67
N LYS A 197 -0.46 2.27 -10.96
CA LYS A 197 -1.35 1.43 -11.79
C LYS A 197 -0.91 -0.03 -11.80
N LYS A 198 0.40 -0.29 -11.94
CA LYS A 198 0.94 -1.66 -11.91
C LYS A 198 0.76 -2.30 -10.53
N LEU A 199 1.02 -1.55 -9.46
CA LEU A 199 0.86 -2.03 -8.09
C LEU A 199 -0.62 -2.33 -7.77
N TYR A 200 -1.54 -1.43 -8.13
CA TYR A 200 -2.98 -1.64 -7.95
C TYR A 200 -3.46 -2.94 -8.62
N ARG A 201 -3.03 -3.19 -9.88
CA ARG A 201 -3.34 -4.43 -10.63
C ARG A 201 -2.74 -5.69 -10.00
N ASN A 202 -1.77 -5.54 -9.09
CA ASN A 202 -1.18 -6.63 -8.30
C ASN A 202 -1.70 -6.64 -6.85
N ASN A 203 -2.88 -6.08 -6.60
CA ASN A 203 -3.56 -6.04 -5.30
C ASN A 203 -2.79 -5.28 -4.20
N ILE A 204 -1.90 -4.37 -4.56
CA ILE A 204 -1.25 -3.45 -3.63
C ILE A 204 -2.11 -2.18 -3.53
N PHE A 205 -2.96 -2.11 -2.52
CA PHE A 205 -3.91 -1.01 -2.31
C PHE A 205 -3.41 0.02 -1.29
N TYR A 206 -2.55 -0.38 -0.36
CA TYR A 206 -1.87 0.49 0.60
C TYR A 206 -0.37 0.38 0.38
N LEU A 207 0.27 1.50 0.04
CA LEU A 207 1.69 1.56 -0.28
C LEU A 207 2.42 2.45 0.73
N LEU A 208 3.36 1.87 1.46
CA LEU A 208 4.30 2.59 2.29
C LEU A 208 5.55 2.93 1.48
N VAL A 209 5.98 4.18 1.50
CA VAL A 209 7.23 4.64 0.89
C VAL A 209 8.21 4.94 2.01
N GLU A 210 9.34 4.22 2.03
CA GLU A 210 10.46 4.40 2.96
C GLU A 210 11.77 4.63 2.20
N GLY A 211 12.71 5.37 2.78
CA GLY A 211 14.07 5.50 2.23
C GLY A 211 14.59 6.89 2.23
#